data_602181e35becc9e31cbe359e192a09bb
#
_entry.id   602181e35becc9e31cbe359e192a09bb
#
_cell.length_a   1.000
_cell.length_b   1.000
_cell.length_c   1.000
_cell.angle_alpha   90.00
_cell.angle_beta   90.00
_cell.angle_gamma   90.00
#
_symmetry.space_group_name_H-M   'P 1'
#
loop_
_entity.id
_entity.type
_entity.pdbx_description
1 polymer ?
#
loop_
_entity_poly.entity_id
_entity_poly.type
_entity_poly.pdbx_seq_one_letter_code
_entity_poly.pdbx_strand_id
1 'polypeptide(L)'
;EKPKKGWLRRIHECEDEKVLKFIINHENQILKNDNEKTLKLLWECCQIPDFVKKSYGKHLEIVKKVFEFLSKQNGRIPNKYFKEQLKPLDKIEGNVDSISNRIANVRIWSYVANKSNWVENNDYWIERTKNLEDKLSDRLHEELTKTFIDKRASVLAKGLKQDIEFKTEIINNKKVKINDQFIGNLNGLKLELDLKVDTLDADIKSLKKASRQSVMPEILSRINQIIDSQLIEIKEDFKIYWSNFPIAILLKGKDYLSPEIDLIIDDMIEVKDRMRLKVFLEKWIKDKIELELESLIKLKNLKDKNSEVRALSYNLYENNGVVKRDKVKIILNKLEQNERKILRDAGVKFGRYHIFLYKLFKPSSVSLRILLWKNFYQKYYDLNPPVFGLNFFEGEKNTNKEFMLLCGFEKFDKIFIRIDILERLFIMIFNSNKKNIENPKEIKLVPEMLNLLGCNKDNFVKLLKLMSYKTYEKDKDIFFKYIPAKKTTKQNKNNINFSDSPFRKLVQFNIK
;
A
#
# COMPACT_ATOMS: atom_id res chain seq x y z
N GLU A 1 61.25 -24.20 -3.09
CA GLU A 1 61.43 -25.58 -3.62
C GLU A 1 61.52 -25.50 -5.16
N LYS A 2 62.53 -26.16 -5.73
CA LYS A 2 62.56 -26.31 -7.19
C LYS A 2 61.53 -27.36 -7.61
N PRO A 3 60.58 -27.01 -8.55
CA PRO A 3 59.57 -27.96 -8.97
C PRO A 3 60.20 -29.16 -9.67
N LYS A 4 59.86 -30.36 -9.19
CA LYS A 4 60.17 -31.60 -9.94
C LYS A 4 59.31 -31.65 -11.22
N LYS A 5 59.85 -32.29 -12.28
CA LYS A 5 59.12 -32.48 -13.54
C LYS A 5 57.70 -33.00 -13.28
N GLY A 6 56.64 -32.26 -13.70
CA GLY A 6 55.23 -32.61 -13.55
C GLY A 6 54.47 -31.95 -12.39
N TRP A 7 55.09 -31.04 -11.66
CA TRP A 7 54.42 -30.29 -10.60
C TRP A 7 54.00 -28.91 -11.03
N LEU A 8 52.80 -28.42 -10.57
CA LEU A 8 52.30 -27.08 -10.83
C LEU A 8 53.26 -26.04 -10.16
N ARG A 9 53.75 -25.11 -10.94
CA ARG A 9 54.58 -23.98 -10.44
C ARG A 9 53.69 -22.83 -10.01
N ARG A 10 53.85 -22.30 -8.79
CA ARG A 10 53.22 -21.05 -8.42
C ARG A 10 53.75 -19.92 -9.32
N ILE A 11 52.83 -19.21 -9.97
CA ILE A 11 53.16 -18.10 -10.87
C ILE A 11 53.50 -16.83 -10.09
N HIS A 12 52.82 -16.63 -8.94
CA HIS A 12 53.06 -15.48 -8.04
C HIS A 12 53.29 -15.94 -6.61
N GLU A 13 54.26 -15.29 -5.93
CA GLU A 13 54.46 -15.45 -4.51
C GLU A 13 53.37 -14.72 -3.73
N CYS A 14 52.90 -15.30 -2.61
CA CYS A 14 51.98 -14.65 -1.70
C CYS A 14 52.62 -13.42 -1.04
N GLU A 15 51.83 -12.40 -0.74
CA GLU A 15 52.34 -11.16 -0.09
C GLU A 15 52.98 -11.48 1.25
N ASP A 16 52.44 -12.38 2.04
CA ASP A 16 52.95 -12.84 3.32
C ASP A 16 54.35 -13.48 3.19
N GLU A 17 54.57 -14.29 2.16
CA GLU A 17 55.86 -14.92 1.87
C GLU A 17 56.92 -13.86 1.48
N LYS A 18 56.52 -12.82 0.74
CA LYS A 18 57.42 -11.71 0.37
C LYS A 18 57.83 -10.91 1.60
N VAL A 19 56.89 -10.62 2.51
CA VAL A 19 57.13 -9.93 3.77
C VAL A 19 58.10 -10.75 4.62
N LEU A 20 57.86 -12.04 4.77
CA LEU A 20 58.72 -12.95 5.52
C LEU A 20 60.14 -12.98 4.95
N LYS A 21 60.30 -13.18 3.63
CA LYS A 21 61.63 -13.20 2.97
C LYS A 21 62.38 -11.86 3.15
N PHE A 22 61.65 -10.75 3.04
CA PHE A 22 62.26 -9.44 3.24
C PHE A 22 62.77 -9.27 4.66
N ILE A 23 62.01 -9.61 5.68
CA ILE A 23 62.40 -9.48 7.08
C ILE A 23 63.59 -10.39 7.39
N ILE A 24 63.58 -11.65 6.95
CA ILE A 24 64.67 -12.61 7.16
C ILE A 24 65.96 -12.14 6.48
N ASN A 25 65.91 -11.60 5.28
CA ASN A 25 67.08 -11.14 4.53
C ASN A 25 67.73 -9.86 5.11
N HIS A 26 66.97 -9.01 5.78
CA HIS A 26 67.44 -7.72 6.28
C HIS A 26 67.77 -7.72 7.78
N GLU A 27 67.33 -8.72 8.55
CA GLU A 27 67.54 -8.80 9.99
C GLU A 27 68.17 -10.15 10.42
N ASN A 28 69.46 -10.32 10.14
CA ASN A 28 70.24 -11.51 10.53
C ASN A 28 70.25 -11.78 12.05
N GLN A 29 69.82 -10.86 12.91
CA GLN A 29 69.74 -11.05 14.35
C GLN A 29 68.50 -11.86 14.80
N ILE A 30 67.44 -11.90 14.02
CA ILE A 30 66.21 -12.63 14.37
C ILE A 30 66.41 -14.16 14.29
N LEU A 31 67.30 -14.60 13.42
CA LEU A 31 67.60 -16.01 13.18
C LEU A 31 68.61 -16.61 14.19
N LYS A 32 69.24 -15.82 15.05
CA LYS A 32 70.24 -16.30 16.04
C LYS A 32 69.58 -17.09 17.20
N ASN A 33 68.27 -16.98 17.41
CA ASN A 33 67.52 -17.77 18.35
C ASN A 33 66.64 -18.77 17.59
N ASP A 34 67.12 -19.96 17.32
CA ASP A 34 66.43 -21.10 16.67
C ASP A 34 65.27 -21.62 17.50
N ASN A 35 64.30 -20.75 17.81
CA ASN A 35 63.11 -21.17 18.55
C ASN A 35 61.93 -21.25 17.59
N GLU A 36 61.41 -22.46 17.37
CA GLU A 36 60.27 -22.75 16.51
C GLU A 36 59.06 -21.84 16.83
N LYS A 37 58.88 -21.46 18.11
CA LYS A 37 57.85 -20.51 18.56
C LYS A 37 58.03 -19.11 17.99
N THR A 38 59.26 -18.62 17.91
CA THR A 38 59.58 -17.29 17.37
C THR A 38 59.32 -17.22 15.87
N LEU A 39 59.63 -18.29 15.13
CA LEU A 39 59.36 -18.39 13.70
C LEU A 39 57.85 -18.46 13.41
N LYS A 40 57.10 -19.21 14.23
CA LYS A 40 55.62 -19.24 14.11
C LYS A 40 55.02 -17.87 14.37
N LEU A 41 55.48 -17.18 15.41
CA LEU A 41 55.02 -15.83 15.73
C LEU A 41 55.34 -14.83 14.61
N LEU A 42 56.57 -14.92 14.04
CA LEU A 42 56.95 -14.08 12.91
C LEU A 42 56.04 -14.34 11.69
N TRP A 43 55.78 -15.59 11.42
CA TRP A 43 54.82 -15.98 10.34
C TRP A 43 53.43 -15.40 10.57
N GLU A 44 52.89 -15.47 11.78
CA GLU A 44 51.61 -14.87 12.14
C GLU A 44 51.60 -13.36 11.96
N CYS A 45 52.70 -12.67 12.27
CA CYS A 45 52.84 -11.23 12.03
C CYS A 45 52.91 -10.90 10.55
N CYS A 46 53.55 -11.74 9.73
CA CYS A 46 53.61 -11.55 8.27
C CYS A 46 52.23 -11.69 7.60
N GLN A 47 51.29 -12.35 8.26
CA GLN A 47 49.88 -12.47 7.77
C GLN A 47 49.02 -11.22 8.03
N ILE A 48 49.55 -10.15 8.65
CA ILE A 48 48.84 -8.86 8.79
C ILE A 48 48.57 -8.32 7.37
N PRO A 49 47.31 -8.10 6.99
CA PRO A 49 46.99 -7.70 5.62
C PRO A 49 47.36 -6.24 5.33
N ASP A 50 47.96 -5.95 4.17
CA ASP A 50 48.14 -4.60 3.68
C ASP A 50 46.91 -4.11 2.89
N PHE A 51 45.95 -3.52 3.60
CA PHE A 51 44.75 -2.92 2.98
C PHE A 51 45.05 -1.58 2.27
N VAL A 52 46.18 -0.92 2.60
CA VAL A 52 46.49 0.42 2.06
C VAL A 52 47.15 0.33 0.69
N LYS A 53 48.01 -0.67 0.46
CA LYS A 53 48.73 -0.96 -0.80
C LYS A 53 49.49 0.22 -1.43
N LYS A 54 49.74 1.30 -0.66
CA LYS A 54 50.41 2.51 -1.16
C LYS A 54 51.92 2.54 -0.90
N SER A 55 52.38 1.89 0.18
CA SER A 55 53.79 1.90 0.58
C SER A 55 54.18 0.64 1.30
N TYR A 56 54.82 -0.25 0.59
CA TYR A 56 55.28 -1.53 1.12
C TYR A 56 56.23 -1.34 2.35
N GLY A 57 57.07 -0.29 2.36
CA GLY A 57 57.94 0.01 3.48
C GLY A 57 57.20 0.32 4.78
N LYS A 58 56.10 1.09 4.74
CA LYS A 58 55.27 1.37 5.92
C LYS A 58 54.60 0.14 6.49
N HIS A 59 54.14 -0.75 5.62
CA HIS A 59 53.57 -2.01 6.07
C HIS A 59 54.58 -2.89 6.77
N LEU A 60 55.80 -3.00 6.22
CA LEU A 60 56.92 -3.71 6.85
C LEU A 60 57.28 -3.14 8.23
N GLU A 61 57.29 -1.82 8.41
CA GLU A 61 57.54 -1.18 9.71
C GLU A 61 56.46 -1.59 10.74
N ILE A 62 55.20 -1.65 10.35
CA ILE A 62 54.10 -2.11 11.23
C ILE A 62 54.35 -3.56 11.64
N VAL A 63 54.60 -4.44 10.69
CA VAL A 63 54.84 -5.87 10.94
C VAL A 63 56.03 -6.06 11.89
N LYS A 64 57.16 -5.36 11.63
CA LYS A 64 58.35 -5.40 12.48
C LYS A 64 58.08 -4.95 13.91
N LYS A 65 57.41 -3.80 14.10
CA LYS A 65 57.07 -3.29 15.43
C LYS A 65 56.10 -4.17 16.19
N VAL A 66 55.11 -4.74 15.52
CA VAL A 66 54.21 -5.71 16.12
C VAL A 66 55.00 -6.94 16.59
N PHE A 67 55.87 -7.47 15.72
CA PHE A 67 56.74 -8.61 16.07
C PHE A 67 57.66 -8.32 17.24
N GLU A 68 58.30 -7.11 17.30
CA GLU A 68 59.14 -6.68 18.42
C GLU A 68 58.38 -6.67 19.76
N PHE A 69 57.13 -6.19 19.80
CA PHE A 69 56.35 -6.19 21.03
C PHE A 69 55.97 -7.61 21.45
N LEU A 70 55.54 -8.46 20.50
CA LEU A 70 55.11 -9.82 20.78
C LEU A 70 56.27 -10.75 21.16
N SER A 71 57.52 -10.46 20.70
CA SER A 71 58.73 -11.24 21.03
C SER A 71 59.34 -10.86 22.37
N LYS A 72 58.95 -9.72 23.02
CA LYS A 72 59.42 -9.32 24.33
C LYS A 72 58.76 -10.13 25.46
N GLN A 73 59.33 -10.03 26.66
CA GLN A 73 58.92 -10.82 27.84
C GLN A 73 57.42 -10.76 28.18
N ASN A 74 56.74 -9.62 27.87
CA ASN A 74 55.31 -9.48 28.12
C ASN A 74 54.43 -10.01 26.97
N GLY A 75 54.97 -10.26 25.77
CA GLY A 75 54.28 -10.88 24.64
C GLY A 75 53.02 -10.16 24.15
N ARG A 76 52.83 -8.86 24.46
CA ARG A 76 51.64 -8.08 24.09
C ARG A 76 51.99 -6.66 23.65
N ILE A 77 51.19 -6.13 22.75
CA ILE A 77 51.29 -4.76 22.28
C ILE A 77 50.74 -3.82 23.37
N PRO A 78 51.51 -2.81 23.83
CA PRO A 78 51.06 -1.88 24.86
C PRO A 78 49.89 -1.02 24.40
N ASN A 79 48.93 -0.78 25.29
CA ASN A 79 47.77 0.09 25.02
C ASN A 79 48.18 1.51 24.54
N LYS A 80 49.30 2.05 25.07
CA LYS A 80 49.83 3.37 24.67
C LYS A 80 50.19 3.41 23.19
N TYR A 81 50.90 2.39 22.70
CA TYR A 81 51.28 2.29 21.29
C TYR A 81 50.05 2.14 20.38
N PHE A 82 49.13 1.28 20.74
CA PHE A 82 47.89 1.07 19.96
C PHE A 82 47.07 2.36 19.86
N LYS A 83 46.92 3.10 20.96
CA LYS A 83 46.26 4.40 21.00
C LYS A 83 46.94 5.44 20.10
N GLU A 84 48.28 5.49 20.11
CA GLU A 84 49.03 6.41 19.25
C GLU A 84 48.83 6.12 17.76
N GLN A 85 48.69 4.86 17.37
CA GLN A 85 48.43 4.48 15.98
C GLN A 85 47.02 4.84 15.55
N LEU A 86 46.02 4.70 16.43
CA LEU A 86 44.63 5.05 16.11
C LEU A 86 44.34 6.55 16.14
N LYS A 87 45.09 7.34 16.92
CA LYS A 87 44.86 8.78 17.06
C LYS A 87 44.81 9.56 15.75
N PRO A 88 45.72 9.37 14.76
CA PRO A 88 45.64 10.05 13.48
C PRO A 88 44.49 9.57 12.59
N LEU A 89 43.94 8.38 12.87
CA LEU A 89 42.82 7.77 12.10
C LEU A 89 41.46 8.23 12.60
N ASP A 90 41.38 8.76 13.84
CA ASP A 90 40.13 9.23 14.47
C ASP A 90 39.66 10.60 13.93
N LYS A 91 40.20 11.05 12.80
CA LYS A 91 39.77 12.26 12.11
C LYS A 91 38.68 11.90 11.08
N ILE A 92 37.50 12.47 11.24
CA ILE A 92 36.35 12.19 10.38
C ILE A 92 36.36 13.06 9.10
N GLU A 93 37.04 14.24 9.14
CA GLU A 93 37.09 15.18 8.04
C GLU A 93 38.05 14.76 6.93
N GLY A 94 37.70 15.05 5.68
CA GLY A 94 38.56 14.84 4.53
C GLY A 94 37.78 14.43 3.27
N ASN A 95 38.50 14.34 2.15
CA ASN A 95 37.94 13.87 0.88
C ASN A 95 37.85 12.33 0.85
N VAL A 96 37.15 11.81 -0.14
CA VAL A 96 36.89 10.37 -0.35
C VAL A 96 38.16 9.54 -0.25
N ASP A 97 39.27 9.99 -0.88
CA ASP A 97 40.56 9.26 -0.87
C ASP A 97 41.21 9.22 0.53
N SER A 98 41.14 10.32 1.29
CA SER A 98 41.71 10.40 2.62
C SER A 98 40.94 9.55 3.62
N ILE A 99 39.60 9.54 3.54
CA ILE A 99 38.73 8.74 4.40
C ILE A 99 38.89 7.25 4.05
N SER A 100 38.93 6.89 2.78
CA SER A 100 39.14 5.51 2.31
C SER A 100 40.50 4.96 2.80
N ASN A 101 41.57 5.77 2.75
CA ASN A 101 42.86 5.39 3.30
C ASN A 101 42.85 5.18 4.82
N ARG A 102 42.10 6.02 5.57
CA ARG A 102 41.97 5.82 7.02
C ARG A 102 41.21 4.53 7.34
N ILE A 103 40.15 4.23 6.61
CA ILE A 103 39.39 2.96 6.77
C ILE A 103 40.34 1.78 6.54
N ALA A 104 41.14 1.79 5.47
CA ALA A 104 42.10 0.76 5.19
C ALA A 104 43.13 0.57 6.34
N ASN A 105 43.63 1.68 6.92
CA ASN A 105 44.51 1.61 8.09
C ASN A 105 43.80 1.12 9.36
N VAL A 106 42.55 1.53 9.60
CA VAL A 106 41.76 1.04 10.75
C VAL A 106 41.58 -0.46 10.66
N ARG A 107 41.32 -1.00 9.46
CA ARG A 107 41.17 -2.46 9.21
C ARG A 107 42.44 -3.25 9.57
N ILE A 108 43.65 -2.69 9.31
CA ILE A 108 44.90 -3.30 9.75
C ILE A 108 44.91 -3.44 11.28
N TRP A 109 44.58 -2.38 12.00
CA TRP A 109 44.54 -2.39 13.46
C TRP A 109 43.40 -3.19 14.04
N SER A 110 42.26 -3.27 13.34
CA SER A 110 41.15 -4.17 13.67
C SER A 110 41.57 -5.63 13.56
N TYR A 111 42.32 -5.99 12.50
CA TYR A 111 42.89 -7.35 12.38
C TYR A 111 43.83 -7.67 13.55
N VAL A 112 44.74 -6.75 13.93
CA VAL A 112 45.65 -6.92 15.07
C VAL A 112 44.89 -7.03 16.39
N ALA A 113 43.85 -6.24 16.61
CA ALA A 113 43.00 -6.30 17.80
C ALA A 113 42.24 -7.64 17.92
N ASN A 114 41.82 -8.23 16.82
CA ASN A 114 41.07 -9.50 16.81
C ASN A 114 41.97 -10.73 17.06
N LYS A 115 43.31 -10.58 17.02
CA LYS A 115 44.20 -11.69 17.36
C LYS A 115 44.26 -11.89 18.88
N SER A 116 43.94 -13.11 19.31
CA SER A 116 43.94 -13.45 20.73
C SER A 116 45.34 -13.27 21.35
N ASN A 117 45.40 -12.62 22.51
CA ASN A 117 46.62 -12.36 23.29
C ASN A 117 47.66 -11.42 22.66
N TRP A 118 47.35 -10.73 21.55
CA TRP A 118 48.30 -9.79 20.93
C TRP A 118 48.28 -8.40 21.58
N VAL A 119 47.11 -7.98 22.08
CA VAL A 119 46.92 -6.64 22.66
C VAL A 119 46.48 -6.75 24.11
N GLU A 120 46.85 -5.79 24.93
CA GLU A 120 46.26 -5.60 26.25
C GLU A 120 44.80 -5.11 26.06
N ASN A 121 43.84 -5.74 26.75
CA ASN A 121 42.39 -5.39 26.64
C ASN A 121 41.83 -5.54 25.23
N ASN A 122 41.90 -6.73 24.66
CA ASN A 122 41.42 -7.04 23.31
C ASN A 122 40.00 -6.53 23.06
N ASP A 123 39.04 -6.83 23.95
CA ASP A 123 37.62 -6.50 23.76
C ASP A 123 37.41 -4.99 23.61
N TYR A 124 38.11 -4.18 24.40
CA TYR A 124 38.06 -2.72 24.27
C TYR A 124 38.56 -2.23 22.90
N TRP A 125 39.67 -2.80 22.39
CA TRP A 125 40.22 -2.38 21.11
C TRP A 125 39.43 -2.89 19.91
N ILE A 126 38.83 -4.06 20.00
CA ILE A 126 37.89 -4.61 18.97
C ILE A 126 36.70 -3.67 18.84
N GLU A 127 36.07 -3.31 19.95
CA GLU A 127 34.91 -2.40 19.93
C GLU A 127 35.33 -1.00 19.45
N ARG A 128 36.49 -0.47 19.89
CA ARG A 128 36.98 0.85 19.51
C ARG A 128 37.29 0.92 18.00
N THR A 129 37.97 -0.08 17.44
CA THR A 129 38.32 -0.12 16.02
C THR A 129 37.06 -0.29 15.16
N LYS A 130 36.09 -1.11 15.59
CA LYS A 130 34.82 -1.26 14.93
C LYS A 130 34.02 0.04 14.89
N ASN A 131 33.86 0.69 16.04
CA ASN A 131 33.14 1.97 16.12
C ASN A 131 33.82 3.07 15.26
N LEU A 132 35.16 3.05 15.15
CA LEU A 132 35.87 3.98 14.30
C LEU A 132 35.68 3.66 12.80
N GLU A 133 35.72 2.39 12.44
CA GLU A 133 35.46 1.95 11.07
C GLU A 133 34.05 2.32 10.63
N ASP A 134 33.02 2.07 11.47
CA ASP A 134 31.61 2.41 11.20
C ASP A 134 31.48 3.93 10.97
N LYS A 135 32.02 4.77 11.84
CA LYS A 135 31.98 6.23 11.69
C LYS A 135 32.65 6.74 10.41
N LEU A 136 33.81 6.18 10.06
CA LEU A 136 34.50 6.54 8.83
C LEU A 136 33.77 6.04 7.59
N SER A 137 33.13 4.86 7.68
CA SER A 137 32.34 4.28 6.61
C SER A 137 31.11 5.13 6.32
N ASP A 138 30.39 5.56 7.36
CA ASP A 138 29.25 6.46 7.22
C ASP A 138 29.66 7.77 6.57
N ARG A 139 30.79 8.35 7.03
CA ARG A 139 31.33 9.58 6.45
C ARG A 139 31.79 9.41 5.00
N LEU A 140 32.41 8.28 4.68
CA LEU A 140 32.78 7.96 3.30
C LEU A 140 31.55 7.91 2.39
N HIS A 141 30.49 7.29 2.89
CA HIS A 141 29.22 7.19 2.16
C HIS A 141 28.62 8.58 1.88
N GLU A 142 28.64 9.47 2.88
CA GLU A 142 28.21 10.86 2.71
C GLU A 142 29.05 11.61 1.66
N GLU A 143 30.38 11.53 1.74
CA GLU A 143 31.29 12.23 0.82
C GLU A 143 31.21 11.66 -0.61
N LEU A 144 31.05 10.34 -0.77
CA LEU A 144 30.78 9.73 -2.06
C LEU A 144 29.48 10.25 -2.66
N THR A 145 28.44 10.33 -1.84
CA THR A 145 27.14 10.85 -2.26
C THR A 145 27.25 12.29 -2.74
N LYS A 146 27.96 13.17 -2.00
CA LYS A 146 28.22 14.56 -2.41
C LYS A 146 28.99 14.62 -3.74
N THR A 147 30.05 13.86 -3.87
CA THR A 147 30.88 13.84 -5.08
C THR A 147 30.08 13.38 -6.33
N PHE A 148 29.19 12.40 -6.14
CA PHE A 148 28.30 11.94 -7.22
C PHE A 148 27.25 13.00 -7.61
N ILE A 149 26.68 13.71 -6.65
CA ILE A 149 25.72 14.77 -6.89
C ILE A 149 26.37 15.94 -7.60
N ASP A 150 27.56 16.38 -7.15
CA ASP A 150 28.29 17.49 -7.77
C ASP A 150 28.65 17.19 -9.23
N LYS A 151 29.06 15.96 -9.56
CA LYS A 151 29.31 15.56 -10.95
C LYS A 151 28.02 15.56 -11.78
N ARG A 152 26.91 15.05 -11.24
CA ARG A 152 25.60 15.05 -11.93
C ARG A 152 25.10 16.48 -12.17
N ALA A 153 25.18 17.33 -11.14
CA ALA A 153 24.79 18.73 -11.23
C ALA A 153 25.64 19.48 -12.27
N SER A 154 26.95 19.25 -12.27
CA SER A 154 27.89 19.88 -13.21
C SER A 154 27.63 19.46 -14.67
N VAL A 155 27.38 18.18 -14.94
CA VAL A 155 27.08 17.67 -16.30
C VAL A 155 25.76 18.23 -16.83
N LEU A 156 24.72 18.23 -16.00
CA LEU A 156 23.41 18.75 -16.36
C LEU A 156 23.39 20.28 -16.47
N ALA A 157 24.11 20.97 -15.59
CA ALA A 157 24.26 22.44 -15.67
C ALA A 157 25.04 22.88 -16.92
N LYS A 158 26.07 22.14 -17.34
CA LYS A 158 26.75 22.39 -18.62
C LYS A 158 25.87 22.15 -19.82
N GLY A 159 25.06 21.07 -19.80
CA GLY A 159 24.10 20.78 -20.86
C GLY A 159 23.02 21.86 -21.01
N LEU A 160 22.52 22.43 -19.91
CA LEU A 160 21.56 23.55 -19.90
C LEU A 160 22.14 24.83 -20.50
N LYS A 161 23.44 25.10 -20.29
CA LYS A 161 24.10 26.31 -20.84
C LYS A 161 24.45 26.22 -22.33
N GLN A 162 24.48 25.00 -22.87
CA GLN A 162 24.94 24.76 -24.26
C GLN A 162 23.81 24.32 -25.19
N ASP A 163 22.51 24.36 -24.78
CA ASP A 163 21.36 23.87 -25.58
C ASP A 163 21.59 22.46 -26.18
N ILE A 164 22.33 21.61 -25.50
CA ILE A 164 22.58 20.24 -25.92
C ILE A 164 21.32 19.43 -25.63
N GLU A 165 20.78 18.75 -26.66
CA GLU A 165 19.70 17.78 -26.47
C GLU A 165 20.16 16.67 -25.51
N PHE A 166 19.47 16.59 -24.37
CA PHE A 166 19.72 15.53 -23.38
C PHE A 166 19.24 14.19 -23.92
N LYS A 167 20.14 13.24 -24.02
CA LYS A 167 19.79 11.85 -24.35
C LYS A 167 19.15 11.23 -23.11
N THR A 168 17.80 11.21 -23.10
CA THR A 168 17.03 10.61 -22.01
C THR A 168 16.72 9.17 -22.36
N GLU A 169 17.13 8.24 -21.52
CA GLU A 169 16.81 6.82 -21.65
C GLU A 169 15.96 6.37 -20.48
N ILE A 170 14.83 5.70 -20.76
CA ILE A 170 13.94 5.14 -19.74
C ILE A 170 14.04 3.63 -19.76
N ILE A 171 14.62 3.07 -18.72
CA ILE A 171 14.81 1.62 -18.57
C ILE A 171 13.63 1.04 -17.77
N ASN A 172 13.03 -0.04 -18.30
CA ASN A 172 11.90 -0.74 -17.67
C ASN A 172 10.69 0.17 -17.35
N ASN A 173 10.41 1.15 -18.20
CA ASN A 173 9.33 2.14 -18.02
C ASN A 173 9.34 2.91 -16.69
N LYS A 174 10.44 2.84 -15.94
CA LYS A 174 10.52 3.42 -14.58
C LYS A 174 11.81 4.18 -14.33
N LYS A 175 12.98 3.60 -14.60
CA LYS A 175 14.27 4.21 -14.27
C LYS A 175 14.67 5.20 -15.33
N VAL A 176 14.91 6.46 -14.94
CA VAL A 176 15.35 7.54 -15.82
C VAL A 176 16.84 7.71 -15.74
N LYS A 177 17.50 7.62 -16.90
CA LYS A 177 18.91 7.99 -17.10
C LYS A 177 19.00 9.17 -18.06
N ILE A 178 19.86 10.12 -17.75
CA ILE A 178 20.22 11.23 -18.63
C ILE A 178 21.72 11.17 -18.83
N ASN A 179 22.17 11.06 -20.09
CA ASN A 179 23.58 10.86 -20.45
C ASN A 179 24.25 9.74 -19.64
N ASP A 180 23.65 8.56 -19.63
CA ASP A 180 24.06 7.34 -18.88
C ASP A 180 24.03 7.45 -17.35
N GLN A 181 23.65 8.60 -16.78
CA GLN A 181 23.55 8.77 -15.32
C GLN A 181 22.14 8.56 -14.83
N PHE A 182 21.98 7.71 -13.82
CA PHE A 182 20.69 7.50 -13.15
C PHE A 182 20.30 8.73 -12.33
N ILE A 183 19.11 9.26 -12.57
CA ILE A 183 18.61 10.49 -11.91
C ILE A 183 17.45 10.21 -10.98
N GLY A 184 16.63 9.24 -11.29
CA GLY A 184 15.46 8.93 -10.49
C GLY A 184 14.49 7.97 -11.17
N ASN A 185 13.28 7.88 -10.63
CA ASN A 185 12.24 7.02 -11.15
C ASN A 185 11.07 7.85 -11.68
N LEU A 186 10.56 7.50 -12.84
CA LEU A 186 9.34 8.05 -13.40
C LEU A 186 8.16 7.12 -12.99
N ASN A 187 7.43 7.51 -11.96
CA ASN A 187 6.25 6.79 -11.49
C ASN A 187 5.00 7.35 -12.19
N GLY A 188 4.59 6.70 -13.28
CA GLY A 188 3.52 7.21 -14.13
C GLY A 188 3.90 8.55 -14.78
N LEU A 189 3.30 9.63 -14.30
CA LEU A 189 3.50 11.02 -14.78
C LEU A 189 4.28 11.89 -13.79
N LYS A 190 4.79 11.33 -12.69
CA LYS A 190 5.55 12.05 -11.66
C LYS A 190 6.98 11.56 -11.62
N LEU A 191 7.92 12.48 -11.78
CA LEU A 191 9.36 12.19 -11.65
C LEU A 191 9.76 12.29 -10.17
N GLU A 192 10.18 11.18 -9.61
CA GLU A 192 10.79 11.09 -8.28
C GLU A 192 12.30 11.05 -8.43
N LEU A 193 12.95 12.15 -8.09
CA LEU A 193 14.40 12.28 -8.14
C LEU A 193 15.02 11.57 -6.94
N ASP A 194 16.02 10.71 -7.18
CA ASP A 194 16.81 10.06 -6.12
C ASP A 194 17.97 10.98 -5.71
N LEU A 195 17.61 12.12 -5.10
CA LEU A 195 18.55 13.11 -4.60
C LEU A 195 18.51 13.07 -3.07
N LYS A 196 19.56 12.55 -2.44
CA LYS A 196 19.74 12.66 -0.98
C LYS A 196 20.18 14.08 -0.61
N VAL A 197 19.62 14.59 0.46
CA VAL A 197 19.41 15.99 0.85
C VAL A 197 20.63 16.63 1.54
N ASP A 198 21.79 16.78 0.95
CA ASP A 198 22.85 17.56 1.62
C ASP A 198 23.67 18.49 0.69
N THR A 199 23.12 18.88 -0.45
CA THR A 199 23.77 19.79 -1.39
C THR A 199 23.13 21.18 -1.37
N LEU A 200 23.89 22.21 -1.69
CA LEU A 200 23.46 23.60 -1.78
C LEU A 200 22.12 23.76 -2.55
N ASP A 201 21.13 24.36 -1.93
CA ASP A 201 19.74 24.49 -2.43
C ASP A 201 19.62 25.03 -3.88
N ALA A 202 20.58 25.83 -4.33
CA ALA A 202 20.58 26.42 -5.67
C ALA A 202 20.88 25.36 -6.76
N ASP A 203 21.83 24.46 -6.51
CA ASP A 203 22.24 23.45 -7.48
C ASP A 203 21.15 22.34 -7.59
N ILE A 204 20.48 22.03 -6.49
CA ILE A 204 19.35 21.10 -6.49
C ILE A 204 18.18 21.64 -7.31
N LYS A 205 17.88 22.93 -7.22
CA LYS A 205 16.80 23.55 -8.00
C LYS A 205 17.08 23.52 -9.50
N SER A 206 18.31 23.84 -9.89
CA SER A 206 18.72 23.79 -11.31
C SER A 206 18.71 22.37 -11.85
N LEU A 207 19.19 21.40 -11.08
CA LEU A 207 19.17 19.97 -11.41
C LEU A 207 17.75 19.44 -11.55
N LYS A 208 16.87 19.75 -10.59
CA LYS A 208 15.45 19.39 -10.66
C LYS A 208 14.78 19.96 -11.92
N LYS A 209 15.06 21.21 -12.25
CA LYS A 209 14.49 21.85 -13.44
C LYS A 209 14.98 21.17 -14.73
N ALA A 210 16.28 20.94 -14.84
CA ALA A 210 16.88 20.29 -16.02
C ALA A 210 16.35 18.87 -16.23
N SER A 211 16.35 18.07 -15.16
CA SER A 211 15.87 16.67 -15.21
C SER A 211 14.40 16.59 -15.61
N ARG A 212 13.58 17.50 -15.10
CA ARG A 212 12.17 17.58 -15.46
C ARG A 212 11.98 18.00 -16.93
N GLN A 213 12.72 18.98 -17.39
CA GLN A 213 12.66 19.41 -18.80
C GLN A 213 13.04 18.27 -19.77
N SER A 214 14.09 17.50 -19.46
CA SER A 214 14.53 16.40 -20.32
C SER A 214 13.55 15.21 -20.36
N VAL A 215 12.71 15.02 -19.32
CA VAL A 215 11.71 13.93 -19.27
C VAL A 215 10.34 14.38 -19.80
N MET A 216 10.11 15.68 -20.01
CA MET A 216 8.82 16.22 -20.49
C MET A 216 8.32 15.58 -21.79
N PRO A 217 9.12 15.35 -22.86
CA PRO A 217 8.63 14.71 -24.08
C PRO A 217 8.03 13.33 -23.82
N GLU A 218 8.64 12.55 -22.94
CA GLU A 218 8.13 11.23 -22.56
C GLU A 218 6.84 11.34 -21.74
N ILE A 219 6.75 12.26 -20.80
CA ILE A 219 5.51 12.50 -20.02
C ILE A 219 4.36 12.87 -20.95
N LEU A 220 4.59 13.74 -21.94
CA LEU A 220 3.59 14.11 -22.94
C LEU A 220 3.19 12.91 -23.82
N SER A 221 4.15 12.08 -24.21
CA SER A 221 3.88 10.83 -24.92
C SER A 221 2.99 9.91 -24.08
N ARG A 222 3.26 9.75 -22.77
CA ARG A 222 2.44 8.95 -21.87
C ARG A 222 1.04 9.53 -21.68
N ILE A 223 0.89 10.86 -21.58
CA ILE A 223 -0.43 11.50 -21.52
C ILE A 223 -1.24 11.14 -22.78
N ASN A 224 -0.65 11.17 -23.97
CA ASN A 224 -1.34 10.76 -25.19
C ASN A 224 -1.70 9.27 -25.16
N GLN A 225 -0.77 8.40 -24.73
CA GLN A 225 -1.05 6.98 -24.56
C GLN A 225 -2.18 6.70 -23.56
N ILE A 226 -2.27 7.47 -22.47
CA ILE A 226 -3.35 7.34 -21.48
C ILE A 226 -4.70 7.68 -22.14
N ILE A 227 -4.73 8.76 -22.94
CA ILE A 227 -5.96 9.21 -23.61
C ILE A 227 -6.41 8.20 -24.67
N ASP A 228 -5.48 7.56 -25.34
CA ASP A 228 -5.77 6.60 -26.43
C ASP A 228 -5.98 5.17 -25.90
N SER A 229 -5.52 4.86 -24.68
CA SER A 229 -5.56 3.51 -24.10
C SER A 229 -6.84 3.23 -23.30
N GLN A 230 -7.28 1.96 -23.35
CA GLN A 230 -8.35 1.47 -22.48
C GLN A 230 -7.84 0.82 -21.18
N LEU A 231 -6.53 0.88 -20.91
CA LEU A 231 -5.86 0.24 -19.79
C LEU A 231 -5.90 1.08 -18.50
N ILE A 232 -7.08 1.65 -18.20
CA ILE A 232 -7.29 2.46 -17.00
C ILE A 232 -8.18 1.69 -16.02
N GLU A 233 -7.74 1.60 -14.77
CA GLU A 233 -8.48 0.93 -13.69
C GLU A 233 -8.50 1.77 -12.41
N ILE A 234 -9.51 1.54 -11.57
CA ILE A 234 -9.60 2.13 -10.24
C ILE A 234 -9.36 1.01 -9.24
N LYS A 235 -8.48 1.25 -8.26
CA LYS A 235 -8.22 0.32 -7.15
C LYS A 235 -8.86 0.78 -5.85
N GLU A 236 -8.83 -0.09 -4.85
CA GLU A 236 -9.47 0.14 -3.55
C GLU A 236 -8.85 1.31 -2.75
N ASP A 237 -7.64 1.74 -3.11
CA ASP A 237 -6.93 2.88 -2.54
C ASP A 237 -7.39 4.25 -3.10
N PHE A 238 -8.52 4.27 -3.81
CA PHE A 238 -9.12 5.46 -4.45
C PHE A 238 -8.26 6.10 -5.53
N LYS A 239 -7.25 5.40 -6.04
CA LYS A 239 -6.42 5.90 -7.13
C LYS A 239 -6.82 5.31 -8.47
N ILE A 240 -6.64 6.12 -9.49
CA ILE A 240 -6.77 5.71 -10.88
C ILE A 240 -5.39 5.31 -11.36
N TYR A 241 -5.29 4.12 -11.91
CA TYR A 241 -4.05 3.53 -12.40
C TYR A 241 -4.06 3.40 -13.92
N TRP A 242 -2.92 3.65 -14.53
CA TRP A 242 -2.61 3.31 -15.91
C TRP A 242 -1.39 2.39 -15.93
N SER A 243 -1.53 1.19 -16.51
CA SER A 243 -0.43 0.20 -16.56
C SER A 243 0.31 0.01 -15.22
N ASN A 244 -0.45 -0.09 -14.11
CA ASN A 244 0.04 -0.19 -12.72
C ASN A 244 0.68 1.08 -12.11
N PHE A 245 0.70 2.21 -12.80
CA PHE A 245 1.16 3.48 -12.24
C PHE A 245 -0.03 4.34 -11.82
N PRO A 246 0.00 4.93 -10.61
CA PRO A 246 -1.04 5.85 -10.17
C PRO A 246 -0.92 7.17 -10.94
N ILE A 247 -2.01 7.59 -11.58
CA ILE A 247 -2.07 8.83 -12.38
C ILE A 247 -3.00 9.89 -11.79
N ALA A 248 -3.96 9.46 -10.96
CA ALA A 248 -4.87 10.37 -10.28
C ALA A 248 -5.44 9.74 -9.00
N ILE A 249 -6.02 10.57 -8.14
CA ILE A 249 -6.73 10.16 -6.92
C ILE A 249 -8.15 10.70 -6.96
N LEU A 250 -9.10 9.90 -6.50
CA LEU A 250 -10.48 10.31 -6.33
C LEU A 250 -10.66 11.06 -5.02
N LEU A 251 -11.20 12.27 -5.10
CA LEU A 251 -11.55 13.09 -3.96
C LEU A 251 -13.06 13.12 -3.77
N LYS A 252 -13.49 13.54 -2.57
CA LYS A 252 -14.90 13.77 -2.28
C LYS A 252 -15.46 14.87 -3.15
N GLY A 253 -16.46 14.56 -3.96
CA GLY A 253 -17.17 15.50 -4.80
C GLY A 253 -18.46 16.04 -4.16
N LYS A 254 -19.30 16.66 -4.96
CA LYS A 254 -20.60 17.21 -4.52
C LYS A 254 -21.64 16.12 -4.20
N ASP A 255 -21.55 14.99 -4.86
CA ASP A 255 -22.41 13.84 -4.72
C ASP A 255 -21.55 12.57 -4.78
N TYR A 256 -22.00 11.47 -4.14
CA TYR A 256 -21.23 10.23 -4.12
C TYR A 256 -21.04 9.59 -5.50
N LEU A 257 -21.91 9.89 -6.48
CA LEU A 257 -21.76 9.49 -7.89
C LEU A 257 -20.97 10.50 -8.75
N SER A 258 -20.46 11.58 -8.15
CA SER A 258 -19.73 12.61 -8.88
C SER A 258 -18.47 12.97 -8.12
N PRO A 259 -17.50 12.01 -7.99
CA PRO A 259 -16.23 12.26 -7.32
C PRO A 259 -15.44 13.32 -8.09
N GLU A 260 -14.63 14.10 -7.38
CA GLU A 260 -13.63 14.99 -7.97
C GLU A 260 -12.34 14.20 -8.20
N ILE A 261 -11.55 14.64 -9.19
CA ILE A 261 -10.28 14.01 -9.54
C ILE A 261 -9.15 14.99 -9.30
N ASP A 262 -8.15 14.56 -8.55
CA ASP A 262 -6.86 15.23 -8.42
C ASP A 262 -5.77 14.42 -9.12
N LEU A 263 -4.93 15.09 -9.91
CA LEU A 263 -3.93 14.44 -10.75
C LEU A 263 -2.63 14.22 -9.97
N ILE A 264 -2.06 13.03 -10.10
CA ILE A 264 -0.73 12.69 -9.58
C ILE A 264 0.27 12.89 -10.72
N ILE A 265 0.67 14.13 -10.91
CA ILE A 265 1.52 14.55 -12.04
C ILE A 265 2.67 15.44 -11.56
N ASP A 266 3.66 15.65 -12.43
CA ASP A 266 4.75 16.59 -12.16
C ASP A 266 4.27 18.06 -12.29
N ASP A 267 4.79 18.93 -11.40
CA ASP A 267 4.39 20.33 -11.32
C ASP A 267 4.74 21.15 -12.58
N MET A 268 5.68 20.69 -13.39
CA MET A 268 6.13 21.39 -14.60
C MET A 268 5.29 21.11 -15.85
N ILE A 269 4.31 20.21 -15.76
CA ILE A 269 3.39 19.96 -16.88
C ILE A 269 2.56 21.22 -17.15
N GLU A 270 2.47 21.62 -18.41
CA GLU A 270 1.68 22.79 -18.80
C GLU A 270 0.22 22.65 -18.40
N VAL A 271 -0.38 23.79 -18.06
CA VAL A 271 -1.79 23.84 -17.64
C VAL A 271 -2.72 23.23 -18.70
N LYS A 272 -2.39 23.41 -19.99
CA LYS A 272 -3.15 22.85 -21.11
C LYS A 272 -3.20 21.34 -21.09
N ASP A 273 -2.06 20.67 -20.94
CA ASP A 273 -1.97 19.20 -20.93
C ASP A 273 -2.54 18.62 -19.65
N ARG A 274 -2.34 19.30 -18.53
CA ARG A 274 -2.98 19.00 -17.24
C ARG A 274 -4.50 19.02 -17.36
N MET A 275 -5.07 20.07 -17.93
CA MET A 275 -6.50 20.17 -18.12
C MET A 275 -7.04 19.12 -19.10
N ARG A 276 -6.32 18.85 -20.19
CA ARG A 276 -6.68 17.82 -21.17
C ARG A 276 -6.80 16.44 -20.51
N LEU A 277 -5.80 16.07 -19.71
CA LEU A 277 -5.82 14.80 -18.98
C LEU A 277 -6.95 14.77 -17.93
N LYS A 278 -7.13 15.87 -17.18
CA LYS A 278 -8.18 15.96 -16.17
C LYS A 278 -9.57 15.77 -16.78
N VAL A 279 -9.89 16.51 -17.84
CA VAL A 279 -11.17 16.40 -18.54
C VAL A 279 -11.40 15.00 -19.10
N PHE A 280 -10.35 14.36 -19.61
CA PHE A 280 -10.42 12.98 -20.08
C PHE A 280 -10.76 12.02 -18.95
N LEU A 281 -10.07 12.09 -17.80
CA LEU A 281 -10.33 11.21 -16.67
C LEU A 281 -11.68 11.47 -16.01
N GLU A 282 -12.12 12.73 -15.94
CA GLU A 282 -13.47 13.08 -15.45
C GLU A 282 -14.55 12.48 -16.36
N LYS A 283 -14.36 12.52 -17.67
CA LYS A 283 -15.25 11.88 -18.62
C LYS A 283 -15.22 10.36 -18.46
N TRP A 284 -14.04 9.77 -18.39
CA TRP A 284 -13.87 8.33 -18.25
C TRP A 284 -14.52 7.78 -16.97
N ILE A 285 -14.36 8.44 -15.82
CA ILE A 285 -15.02 8.00 -14.57
C ILE A 285 -16.53 8.17 -14.66
N LYS A 286 -17.02 9.23 -15.29
CA LYS A 286 -18.43 9.46 -15.51
C LYS A 286 -19.02 8.37 -16.39
N ASP A 287 -18.40 8.05 -17.52
CA ASP A 287 -18.84 7.00 -18.44
C ASP A 287 -18.85 5.62 -17.73
N LYS A 288 -17.83 5.33 -16.90
CA LYS A 288 -17.78 4.12 -16.08
C LYS A 288 -18.91 4.05 -15.06
N ILE A 289 -19.20 5.15 -14.38
CA ILE A 289 -20.34 5.24 -13.43
C ILE A 289 -21.66 5.10 -14.17
N GLU A 290 -21.82 5.72 -15.34
CA GLU A 290 -23.01 5.60 -16.16
C GLU A 290 -23.24 4.16 -16.67
N LEU A 291 -22.18 3.45 -17.00
CA LEU A 291 -22.26 2.05 -17.44
C LEU A 291 -22.62 1.11 -16.29
N GLU A 292 -21.89 1.20 -15.17
CA GLU A 292 -22.02 0.25 -14.06
C GLU A 292 -23.20 0.55 -13.14
N LEU A 293 -23.56 1.82 -12.97
CA LEU A 293 -24.61 2.30 -12.07
C LEU A 293 -25.79 2.95 -12.85
N GLU A 294 -26.00 2.52 -14.08
CA GLU A 294 -27.05 3.03 -14.99
C GLU A 294 -28.41 3.19 -14.29
N SER A 295 -28.80 2.20 -13.49
CA SER A 295 -30.11 2.21 -12.81
C SER A 295 -30.23 3.34 -11.79
N LEU A 296 -29.14 3.69 -11.06
CA LEU A 296 -29.15 4.81 -10.12
C LEU A 296 -29.23 6.14 -10.84
N ILE A 297 -28.54 6.27 -11.96
CA ILE A 297 -28.55 7.50 -12.77
C ILE A 297 -29.94 7.71 -13.41
N LYS A 298 -30.54 6.64 -13.91
CA LYS A 298 -31.94 6.69 -14.42
C LYS A 298 -32.91 7.19 -13.35
N LEU A 299 -32.77 6.75 -12.08
CA LEU A 299 -33.60 7.26 -10.99
C LEU A 299 -33.38 8.75 -10.72
N LYS A 300 -32.10 9.19 -10.78
CA LYS A 300 -31.77 10.62 -10.62
C LYS A 300 -32.43 11.49 -11.68
N ASN A 301 -32.58 10.97 -12.89
CA ASN A 301 -33.17 11.69 -14.02
C ASN A 301 -34.73 11.69 -14.02
N LEU A 302 -35.38 10.93 -13.12
CA LEU A 302 -36.84 10.93 -12.98
C LEU A 302 -37.39 12.10 -12.15
N LYS A 303 -36.59 13.17 -11.93
CA LYS A 303 -36.99 14.33 -11.13
C LYS A 303 -38.17 15.11 -11.65
N ASP A 304 -38.42 15.06 -12.97
CA ASP A 304 -39.48 15.80 -13.66
C ASP A 304 -40.80 15.03 -13.77
N LYS A 305 -40.92 13.85 -13.14
CA LYS A 305 -42.11 13.04 -13.10
C LYS A 305 -43.00 13.37 -11.90
N ASN A 306 -44.15 12.67 -11.81
CA ASN A 306 -45.14 12.83 -10.74
C ASN A 306 -44.52 12.74 -9.34
N SER A 307 -45.16 13.35 -8.34
CA SER A 307 -44.64 13.48 -6.96
C SER A 307 -44.29 12.12 -6.32
N GLU A 308 -45.09 11.07 -6.57
CA GLU A 308 -44.94 9.73 -6.02
C GLU A 308 -43.74 9.00 -6.66
N VAL A 309 -43.54 9.13 -7.99
CA VAL A 309 -42.41 8.57 -8.72
C VAL A 309 -41.13 9.23 -8.25
N ARG A 310 -41.13 10.56 -8.14
CA ARG A 310 -40.00 11.33 -7.63
C ARG A 310 -39.65 10.97 -6.19
N ALA A 311 -40.66 10.87 -5.31
CA ALA A 311 -40.43 10.52 -3.90
C ALA A 311 -39.84 9.12 -3.74
N LEU A 312 -40.32 8.11 -4.50
CA LEU A 312 -39.76 6.77 -4.45
C LEU A 312 -38.34 6.71 -5.07
N SER A 313 -38.14 7.39 -6.20
CA SER A 313 -36.84 7.47 -6.85
C SER A 313 -35.78 8.13 -5.93
N TYR A 314 -36.14 9.21 -5.24
CA TYR A 314 -35.28 9.86 -4.27
C TYR A 314 -34.93 8.95 -3.08
N ASN A 315 -35.95 8.28 -2.50
CA ASN A 315 -35.71 7.32 -1.41
C ASN A 315 -34.80 6.17 -1.82
N LEU A 316 -34.96 5.63 -3.04
CA LEU A 316 -34.07 4.59 -3.56
C LEU A 316 -32.66 5.11 -3.80
N TYR A 317 -32.52 6.33 -4.33
CA TYR A 317 -31.23 6.96 -4.58
C TYR A 317 -30.43 7.17 -3.28
N GLU A 318 -31.06 7.79 -2.28
CA GLU A 318 -30.45 8.05 -0.96
C GLU A 318 -30.07 6.78 -0.20
N ASN A 319 -30.83 5.70 -0.39
CA ASN A 319 -30.53 4.40 0.23
C ASN A 319 -29.76 3.45 -0.70
N ASN A 320 -28.96 3.99 -1.64
CA ASN A 320 -28.08 3.20 -2.52
C ASN A 320 -28.81 2.09 -3.31
N GLY A 321 -30.03 2.37 -3.73
CA GLY A 321 -30.80 1.47 -4.58
C GLY A 321 -31.57 0.36 -3.85
N VAL A 322 -31.65 0.38 -2.53
CA VAL A 322 -32.40 -0.62 -1.74
C VAL A 322 -33.18 0.05 -0.61
N VAL A 323 -34.48 -0.15 -0.58
CA VAL A 323 -35.38 0.38 0.47
C VAL A 323 -36.31 -0.70 0.98
N LYS A 324 -36.54 -0.76 2.29
CA LYS A 324 -37.57 -1.63 2.88
C LYS A 324 -38.96 -1.15 2.49
N ARG A 325 -39.80 -2.07 2.04
CA ARG A 325 -41.18 -1.78 1.59
C ARG A 325 -42.01 -1.05 2.63
N ASP A 326 -41.84 -1.38 3.91
CA ASP A 326 -42.56 -0.75 5.01
C ASP A 326 -42.26 0.75 5.14
N LYS A 327 -41.02 1.17 4.87
CA LYS A 327 -40.63 2.59 4.93
C LYS A 327 -41.32 3.45 3.87
N VAL A 328 -41.66 2.87 2.72
CA VAL A 328 -42.24 3.57 1.59
C VAL A 328 -43.69 3.13 1.29
N LYS A 329 -44.35 2.45 2.24
CA LYS A 329 -45.70 1.92 2.09
C LYS A 329 -46.73 2.99 1.68
N ILE A 330 -46.63 4.19 2.24
CA ILE A 330 -47.55 5.31 1.93
C ILE A 330 -47.40 5.71 0.48
N ILE A 331 -46.16 5.82 -0.03
CA ILE A 331 -45.89 6.19 -1.44
C ILE A 331 -46.40 5.08 -2.36
N LEU A 332 -46.12 3.81 -1.99
CA LEU A 332 -46.54 2.65 -2.81
C LEU A 332 -48.05 2.52 -2.99
N ASN A 333 -48.82 2.88 -1.98
CA ASN A 333 -50.27 2.81 -2.03
C ASN A 333 -50.87 3.87 -2.96
N LYS A 334 -50.17 4.97 -3.20
CA LYS A 334 -50.58 6.06 -4.08
C LYS A 334 -50.16 5.87 -5.53
N LEU A 335 -49.14 4.98 -5.78
CA LEU A 335 -48.57 4.76 -7.11
C LEU A 335 -49.58 4.06 -8.04
N GLU A 336 -49.82 4.66 -9.18
CA GLU A 336 -50.62 4.13 -10.27
C GLU A 336 -49.87 3.06 -11.10
N GLN A 337 -50.60 2.31 -11.95
CA GLN A 337 -49.99 1.24 -12.78
C GLN A 337 -48.97 1.78 -13.78
N ASN A 338 -49.24 2.93 -14.40
CA ASN A 338 -48.33 3.58 -15.35
C ASN A 338 -47.03 4.04 -14.66
N GLU A 339 -47.15 4.61 -13.47
CA GLU A 339 -46.02 5.05 -12.65
C GLU A 339 -45.12 3.89 -12.23
N ARG A 340 -45.73 2.76 -11.85
CA ARG A 340 -44.99 1.52 -11.55
C ARG A 340 -44.29 0.96 -12.78
N LYS A 341 -44.85 1.15 -13.99
CA LYS A 341 -44.21 0.77 -15.26
C LYS A 341 -42.96 1.61 -15.49
N ILE A 342 -43.03 2.93 -15.36
CA ILE A 342 -41.89 3.86 -15.49
C ILE A 342 -40.75 3.45 -14.55
N LEU A 343 -41.07 3.15 -13.29
CA LEU A 343 -40.08 2.71 -12.31
C LEU A 343 -39.46 1.34 -12.65
N ARG A 344 -40.24 0.40 -13.19
CA ARG A 344 -39.72 -0.89 -13.67
C ARG A 344 -38.79 -0.72 -14.87
N ASP A 345 -39.11 0.18 -15.78
CA ASP A 345 -38.30 0.49 -16.96
C ASP A 345 -36.96 1.14 -16.53
N ALA A 346 -36.94 1.89 -15.41
CA ALA A 346 -35.73 2.38 -14.77
C ALA A 346 -34.94 1.30 -14.02
N GLY A 347 -35.45 0.06 -13.94
CA GLY A 347 -34.79 -1.09 -13.32
C GLY A 347 -35.23 -1.39 -11.88
N VAL A 348 -36.25 -0.73 -11.37
CA VAL A 348 -36.78 -0.98 -10.02
C VAL A 348 -37.57 -2.30 -9.98
N LYS A 349 -37.23 -3.17 -9.06
CA LYS A 349 -38.00 -4.36 -8.69
C LYS A 349 -38.78 -4.13 -7.41
N PHE A 350 -40.07 -4.40 -7.48
CA PHE A 350 -40.99 -4.35 -6.33
C PHE A 350 -41.07 -5.72 -5.69
N GLY A 351 -40.21 -5.94 -4.69
CA GLY A 351 -40.21 -7.17 -3.91
C GLY A 351 -41.26 -7.17 -2.79
N ARG A 352 -41.35 -8.27 -2.03
CA ARG A 352 -42.28 -8.42 -0.91
C ARG A 352 -41.84 -7.58 0.29
N TYR A 353 -40.56 -7.57 0.59
CA TYR A 353 -39.96 -6.88 1.73
C TYR A 353 -39.10 -5.70 1.31
N HIS A 354 -38.50 -5.76 0.11
CA HIS A 354 -37.62 -4.72 -0.40
C HIS A 354 -38.08 -4.23 -1.75
N ILE A 355 -37.82 -2.96 -2.02
CA ILE A 355 -37.81 -2.38 -3.34
C ILE A 355 -36.35 -2.10 -3.66
N PHE A 356 -35.88 -2.59 -4.79
CA PHE A 356 -34.46 -2.56 -5.09
C PHE A 356 -34.17 -2.52 -6.59
N LEU A 357 -32.95 -2.08 -6.90
CA LEU A 357 -32.41 -2.08 -8.26
C LEU A 357 -31.54 -3.34 -8.46
N TYR A 358 -32.07 -4.33 -9.17
CA TYR A 358 -31.41 -5.64 -9.27
C TYR A 358 -30.09 -5.61 -10.02
N LYS A 359 -29.89 -4.68 -10.98
CA LYS A 359 -28.64 -4.52 -11.73
C LYS A 359 -27.45 -4.13 -10.83
N LEU A 360 -27.73 -3.51 -9.67
CA LEU A 360 -26.71 -3.10 -8.71
C LEU A 360 -26.08 -4.24 -7.91
N PHE A 361 -26.58 -5.47 -8.03
CA PHE A 361 -26.03 -6.65 -7.35
C PHE A 361 -24.99 -7.39 -8.20
N LYS A 362 -24.63 -6.87 -9.37
CA LYS A 362 -23.49 -7.36 -10.13
C LYS A 362 -22.19 -7.02 -9.40
N PRO A 363 -21.17 -7.91 -9.41
CA PRO A 363 -19.91 -7.67 -8.71
C PRO A 363 -19.25 -6.32 -9.04
N SER A 364 -19.19 -5.96 -10.33
CA SER A 364 -18.60 -4.68 -10.78
C SER A 364 -19.36 -3.48 -10.21
N SER A 365 -20.69 -3.50 -10.25
CA SER A 365 -21.54 -2.42 -9.72
C SER A 365 -21.45 -2.32 -8.21
N VAL A 366 -21.33 -3.46 -7.48
CA VAL A 366 -21.15 -3.47 -6.02
C VAL A 366 -19.80 -2.88 -5.65
N SER A 367 -18.71 -3.33 -6.29
CA SER A 367 -17.35 -2.83 -6.02
C SER A 367 -17.23 -1.33 -6.26
N LEU A 368 -17.72 -0.85 -7.41
CA LEU A 368 -17.67 0.58 -7.72
C LEU A 368 -18.52 1.41 -6.74
N ARG A 369 -19.73 0.94 -6.40
CA ARG A 369 -20.62 1.61 -5.46
C ARG A 369 -20.01 1.72 -4.06
N ILE A 370 -19.39 0.63 -3.56
CA ILE A 370 -18.69 0.64 -2.27
C ILE A 370 -17.52 1.62 -2.29
N LEU A 371 -16.73 1.63 -3.34
CA LEU A 371 -15.59 2.53 -3.50
C LEU A 371 -16.04 3.99 -3.47
N LEU A 372 -17.03 4.35 -4.29
CA LEU A 372 -17.57 5.70 -4.34
C LEU A 372 -18.20 6.13 -3.01
N TRP A 373 -18.91 5.22 -2.34
CA TRP A 373 -19.53 5.47 -1.04
C TRP A 373 -18.49 5.70 0.05
N LYS A 374 -17.45 4.84 0.12
CA LYS A 374 -16.33 5.01 1.07
C LYS A 374 -15.61 6.34 0.83
N ASN A 375 -15.34 6.68 -0.44
CA ASN A 375 -14.69 7.94 -0.81
C ASN A 375 -15.52 9.16 -0.39
N PHE A 376 -16.84 9.13 -0.60
CA PHE A 376 -17.71 10.27 -0.29
C PHE A 376 -17.91 10.47 1.22
N TYR A 377 -18.22 9.40 1.95
CA TYR A 377 -18.51 9.48 3.39
C TYR A 377 -17.26 9.43 4.25
N GLN A 378 -16.10 9.06 3.70
CA GLN A 378 -14.82 8.92 4.41
C GLN A 378 -14.94 8.06 5.67
N LYS A 379 -15.72 6.99 5.58
CA LYS A 379 -16.02 6.07 6.67
C LYS A 379 -15.83 4.63 6.24
N TYR A 380 -15.58 3.76 7.22
CA TYR A 380 -15.57 2.31 7.05
C TYR A 380 -14.51 1.79 6.05
N TYR A 381 -13.35 2.42 6.01
CA TYR A 381 -12.23 2.00 5.15
C TYR A 381 -11.80 0.56 5.40
N ASP A 382 -11.89 0.11 6.67
CA ASP A 382 -11.47 -1.23 7.10
C ASP A 382 -12.51 -2.33 6.80
N LEU A 383 -13.72 -1.98 6.32
CA LEU A 383 -14.74 -2.96 6.00
C LEU A 383 -14.57 -3.51 4.59
N ASN A 384 -14.42 -4.82 4.50
CA ASN A 384 -14.36 -5.52 3.22
C ASN A 384 -15.74 -6.09 2.84
N PRO A 385 -16.11 -6.05 1.55
CA PRO A 385 -17.33 -6.68 1.08
C PRO A 385 -17.24 -8.21 1.25
N PRO A 386 -18.41 -8.89 1.43
CA PRO A 386 -18.43 -10.35 1.38
C PRO A 386 -17.93 -10.86 0.02
N VAL A 387 -17.44 -12.10 0.00
CA VAL A 387 -16.97 -12.74 -1.23
C VAL A 387 -18.11 -12.75 -2.26
N PHE A 388 -17.81 -12.34 -3.49
CA PHE A 388 -18.79 -12.32 -4.56
C PHE A 388 -19.27 -13.74 -4.91
N GLY A 389 -20.57 -13.87 -5.20
CA GLY A 389 -21.20 -15.15 -5.48
C GLY A 389 -21.92 -15.80 -4.30
N LEU A 390 -21.65 -15.35 -3.08
CA LEU A 390 -22.39 -15.85 -1.90
C LEU A 390 -23.86 -15.37 -1.94
N ASN A 391 -24.77 -16.29 -1.65
CA ASN A 391 -26.19 -16.02 -1.47
C ASN A 391 -26.56 -15.87 0.01
N PHE A 392 -25.84 -16.62 0.86
CA PHE A 392 -26.02 -16.75 2.29
C PHE A 392 -24.65 -16.89 2.98
N PHE A 393 -24.47 -16.26 4.13
CA PHE A 393 -23.32 -16.50 5.01
C PHE A 393 -23.65 -16.15 6.46
N GLU A 394 -22.91 -16.73 7.39
CA GLU A 394 -22.94 -16.35 8.81
C GLU A 394 -21.76 -15.41 9.09
N GLY A 395 -22.04 -14.31 9.78
CA GLY A 395 -21.06 -13.31 10.16
C GLY A 395 -21.19 -12.90 11.63
N GLU A 396 -20.47 -11.88 12.01
CA GLU A 396 -20.52 -11.36 13.37
C GLU A 396 -21.79 -10.55 13.63
N LYS A 397 -22.27 -10.60 14.87
CA LYS A 397 -23.46 -9.84 15.31
C LYS A 397 -23.26 -8.32 15.16
N ASN A 398 -22.05 -7.83 15.35
CA ASN A 398 -21.72 -6.41 15.33
C ASN A 398 -21.43 -5.85 13.92
N THR A 399 -21.55 -6.66 12.87
CA THR A 399 -21.32 -6.21 11.48
C THR A 399 -22.23 -5.05 11.14
N ASN A 400 -21.68 -4.02 10.47
CA ASN A 400 -22.41 -2.81 10.12
C ASN A 400 -23.54 -3.11 9.12
N LYS A 401 -24.78 -2.79 9.50
CA LYS A 401 -25.97 -3.08 8.71
C LYS A 401 -26.07 -2.24 7.44
N GLU A 402 -25.67 -0.96 7.50
CA GLU A 402 -25.72 -0.05 6.36
C GLU A 402 -24.75 -0.50 5.27
N PHE A 403 -23.54 -0.87 5.68
CA PHE A 403 -22.52 -1.40 4.78
C PHE A 403 -22.98 -2.71 4.13
N MET A 404 -23.62 -3.62 4.87
CA MET A 404 -24.13 -4.87 4.31
C MET A 404 -25.30 -4.63 3.32
N LEU A 405 -26.17 -3.67 3.60
CA LEU A 405 -27.19 -3.26 2.64
C LEU A 405 -26.56 -2.66 1.36
N LEU A 406 -25.49 -1.88 1.49
CA LEU A 406 -24.72 -1.39 0.36
C LEU A 406 -24.12 -2.53 -0.46
N CYS A 407 -23.65 -3.60 0.18
CA CYS A 407 -23.19 -4.83 -0.47
C CYS A 407 -24.33 -5.68 -1.08
N GLY A 408 -25.57 -5.33 -0.79
CA GLY A 408 -26.77 -6.04 -1.29
C GLY A 408 -27.26 -7.17 -0.39
N PHE A 409 -26.87 -7.18 0.90
CA PHE A 409 -27.28 -8.18 1.88
C PHE A 409 -28.19 -7.61 2.96
N GLU A 410 -29.27 -8.31 3.28
CA GLU A 410 -30.10 -8.04 4.45
C GLU A 410 -29.56 -8.85 5.65
N LYS A 411 -29.50 -8.22 6.79
CA LYS A 411 -28.98 -8.79 8.04
C LYS A 411 -30.10 -9.27 8.95
N PHE A 412 -30.02 -10.55 9.37
CA PHE A 412 -30.84 -11.20 10.37
C PHE A 412 -29.95 -11.73 11.49
N ASP A 413 -29.73 -10.95 12.54
CA ASP A 413 -28.79 -11.22 13.63
C ASP A 413 -27.36 -11.54 13.14
N LYS A 414 -26.99 -12.83 13.07
CA LYS A 414 -25.70 -13.29 12.53
C LYS A 414 -25.78 -13.78 11.08
N ILE A 415 -26.97 -13.84 10.52
CA ILE A 415 -27.23 -14.37 9.18
C ILE A 415 -27.35 -13.21 8.19
N PHE A 416 -26.67 -13.35 7.05
CA PHE A 416 -26.69 -12.40 5.94
C PHE A 416 -27.17 -13.09 4.69
N ILE A 417 -28.16 -12.49 4.02
CA ILE A 417 -28.77 -13.05 2.81
C ILE A 417 -28.83 -11.97 1.73
N ARG A 418 -28.43 -12.33 0.52
CA ARG A 418 -28.52 -11.43 -0.62
C ARG A 418 -29.98 -11.11 -0.93
N ILE A 419 -30.30 -9.82 -1.06
CA ILE A 419 -31.69 -9.31 -1.11
C ILE A 419 -32.48 -9.90 -2.28
N ASP A 420 -31.89 -10.06 -3.46
CA ASP A 420 -32.58 -10.65 -4.63
C ASP A 420 -32.95 -12.13 -4.43
N ILE A 421 -32.08 -12.87 -3.69
CA ILE A 421 -32.34 -14.27 -3.33
C ILE A 421 -33.41 -14.37 -2.25
N LEU A 422 -33.33 -13.48 -1.25
CA LEU A 422 -34.36 -13.38 -0.21
C LEU A 422 -35.76 -13.13 -0.82
N GLU A 423 -35.85 -12.23 -1.78
CA GLU A 423 -37.12 -11.93 -2.46
C GLU A 423 -37.62 -13.11 -3.31
N ARG A 424 -36.73 -13.87 -3.95
CA ARG A 424 -37.07 -15.13 -4.63
C ARG A 424 -37.61 -16.17 -3.66
N LEU A 425 -37.00 -16.31 -2.49
CA LEU A 425 -37.47 -17.20 -1.43
C LEU A 425 -38.93 -16.84 -1.04
N PHE A 426 -39.24 -15.55 -0.85
CA PHE A 426 -40.61 -15.12 -0.53
C PHE A 426 -41.60 -15.43 -1.61
N ILE A 427 -41.22 -15.35 -2.88
CA ILE A 427 -42.10 -15.76 -4.00
C ILE A 427 -42.36 -17.25 -3.93
N MET A 428 -41.34 -18.09 -3.63
CA MET A 428 -41.52 -19.54 -3.47
C MET A 428 -42.47 -19.86 -2.30
N ILE A 429 -42.23 -19.22 -1.15
CA ILE A 429 -43.10 -19.35 0.05
C ILE A 429 -44.53 -18.97 -0.27
N PHE A 430 -44.76 -17.86 -0.97
CA PHE A 430 -46.08 -17.40 -1.34
C PHE A 430 -46.82 -18.35 -2.34
N ASN A 431 -46.07 -18.87 -3.32
CA ASN A 431 -46.61 -19.81 -4.29
C ASN A 431 -46.97 -21.18 -3.65
N SER A 432 -46.15 -21.63 -2.69
CA SER A 432 -46.43 -22.84 -1.91
C SER A 432 -47.70 -22.69 -1.06
N ASN A 433 -47.91 -21.51 -0.46
CA ASN A 433 -49.15 -21.19 0.25
C ASN A 433 -50.42 -21.28 -0.61
N LYS A 434 -50.34 -20.85 -1.86
CA LYS A 434 -51.49 -20.91 -2.78
C LYS A 434 -51.85 -22.33 -3.20
N LYS A 435 -50.90 -23.26 -3.20
CA LYS A 435 -51.09 -24.65 -3.63
C LYS A 435 -51.69 -25.54 -2.52
N ASN A 436 -51.55 -25.17 -1.25
CA ASN A 436 -52.12 -25.92 -0.13
C ASN A 436 -53.57 -25.48 0.15
N ILE A 437 -54.53 -26.21 -0.44
CA ILE A 437 -55.97 -25.94 -0.34
C ILE A 437 -56.50 -26.30 1.08
N GLU A 438 -55.95 -27.33 1.75
CA GLU A 438 -56.42 -27.83 3.05
C GLU A 438 -55.97 -26.98 4.25
N ASN A 439 -54.74 -26.45 4.22
CA ASN A 439 -54.22 -25.58 5.27
C ASN A 439 -53.40 -24.41 4.66
N PRO A 440 -54.03 -23.33 4.22
CA PRO A 440 -53.37 -22.25 3.48
C PRO A 440 -52.34 -21.43 4.32
N LYS A 441 -52.11 -21.79 5.58
CA LYS A 441 -51.19 -21.11 6.48
C LYS A 441 -49.93 -21.94 6.79
N GLU A 442 -49.90 -23.23 6.37
CA GLU A 442 -48.78 -24.15 6.67
C GLU A 442 -47.98 -24.42 5.39
N ILE A 443 -46.71 -24.23 5.45
CA ILE A 443 -45.80 -24.37 4.31
C ILE A 443 -44.81 -25.47 4.61
N LYS A 444 -44.70 -26.45 3.71
CA LYS A 444 -43.68 -27.50 3.79
C LYS A 444 -42.36 -26.97 3.28
N LEU A 445 -41.29 -27.25 4.02
CA LEU A 445 -39.93 -26.98 3.55
C LEU A 445 -39.61 -27.90 2.35
N VAL A 446 -39.28 -27.31 1.23
CA VAL A 446 -38.87 -28.05 0.02
C VAL A 446 -37.37 -27.86 -0.23
N PRO A 447 -36.66 -28.87 -0.77
CA PRO A 447 -35.21 -28.80 -1.02
C PRO A 447 -34.78 -27.61 -1.87
N GLU A 448 -35.66 -27.16 -2.79
CA GLU A 448 -35.41 -26.02 -3.67
C GLU A 448 -35.20 -24.70 -2.88
N MET A 449 -35.84 -24.55 -1.71
CA MET A 449 -35.66 -23.39 -0.85
C MET A 449 -34.26 -23.38 -0.22
N LEU A 450 -33.73 -24.55 0.17
CA LEU A 450 -32.38 -24.71 0.70
C LEU A 450 -31.34 -24.46 -0.39
N ASN A 451 -31.54 -25.05 -1.57
CA ASN A 451 -30.64 -24.87 -2.71
C ASN A 451 -30.58 -23.41 -3.16
N LEU A 452 -31.69 -22.69 -3.14
CA LEU A 452 -31.74 -21.27 -3.49
C LEU A 452 -30.87 -20.42 -2.59
N LEU A 453 -30.89 -20.69 -1.29
CA LEU A 453 -30.06 -19.97 -0.30
C LEU A 453 -28.63 -20.50 -0.26
N GLY A 454 -28.42 -21.80 -0.55
CA GLY A 454 -27.15 -22.48 -0.36
C GLY A 454 -26.85 -22.72 1.12
N CYS A 455 -27.85 -23.05 1.93
CA CYS A 455 -27.70 -23.29 3.37
C CYS A 455 -28.26 -24.67 3.79
N ASN A 456 -27.82 -25.14 4.96
CA ASN A 456 -28.32 -26.37 5.56
C ASN A 456 -29.69 -26.15 6.26
N LYS A 457 -30.37 -27.26 6.62
CA LYS A 457 -31.68 -27.23 7.29
C LYS A 457 -31.69 -26.42 8.58
N ASP A 458 -30.66 -26.54 9.39
CA ASP A 458 -30.57 -25.88 10.70
C ASP A 458 -30.49 -24.37 10.57
N ASN A 459 -29.69 -23.88 9.63
CA ASN A 459 -29.55 -22.46 9.36
C ASN A 459 -30.82 -21.89 8.75
N PHE A 460 -31.52 -22.66 7.91
CA PHE A 460 -32.81 -22.25 7.37
C PHE A 460 -33.86 -22.13 8.47
N VAL A 461 -33.93 -23.10 9.41
CA VAL A 461 -34.83 -23.05 10.57
C VAL A 461 -34.53 -21.85 11.48
N LYS A 462 -33.23 -21.58 11.74
CA LYS A 462 -32.80 -20.36 12.47
C LYS A 462 -33.27 -19.09 11.76
N LEU A 463 -33.08 -19.01 10.45
CA LEU A 463 -33.54 -17.89 9.64
C LEU A 463 -35.05 -17.69 9.73
N LEU A 464 -35.85 -18.74 9.57
CA LEU A 464 -37.32 -18.68 9.65
C LEU A 464 -37.77 -18.15 11.03
N LYS A 465 -37.13 -18.58 12.12
CA LYS A 465 -37.41 -18.07 13.47
C LYS A 465 -37.12 -16.58 13.57
N LEU A 466 -36.00 -16.12 13.02
CA LEU A 466 -35.63 -14.68 12.97
C LEU A 466 -36.60 -13.85 12.12
N MET A 467 -37.24 -14.45 11.14
CA MET A 467 -38.26 -13.85 10.27
C MET A 467 -39.69 -13.96 10.83
N SER A 468 -39.84 -14.36 12.09
CA SER A 468 -41.16 -14.53 12.78
C SER A 468 -42.00 -15.67 12.23
N TYR A 469 -41.38 -16.73 11.71
CA TYR A 469 -42.06 -17.97 11.41
C TYR A 469 -41.90 -18.96 12.56
N LYS A 470 -42.95 -19.70 12.89
CA LYS A 470 -42.90 -20.87 13.78
C LYS A 470 -42.66 -22.12 12.97
N THR A 471 -41.64 -22.88 13.31
CA THR A 471 -41.28 -24.14 12.66
C THR A 471 -41.71 -25.32 13.54
N TYR A 472 -42.15 -26.41 12.96
CA TYR A 472 -42.47 -27.68 13.63
C TYR A 472 -42.22 -28.83 12.67
N GLU A 473 -41.97 -30.02 13.22
CA GLU A 473 -41.76 -31.25 12.46
C GLU A 473 -43.05 -32.08 12.48
N LYS A 474 -43.42 -32.60 11.30
CA LYS A 474 -44.52 -33.53 11.10
C LYS A 474 -44.07 -34.57 10.07
N ASP A 475 -44.18 -35.88 10.40
CA ASP A 475 -43.83 -36.99 9.51
C ASP A 475 -42.43 -36.91 8.87
N LYS A 476 -41.40 -36.51 9.63
CA LYS A 476 -40.01 -36.27 9.19
C LYS A 476 -39.82 -35.05 8.27
N ASP A 477 -40.90 -34.31 7.96
CA ASP A 477 -40.86 -33.09 7.19
C ASP A 477 -40.95 -31.85 8.10
N ILE A 478 -40.27 -30.78 7.71
CA ILE A 478 -40.33 -29.49 8.41
C ILE A 478 -41.43 -28.64 7.80
N PHE A 479 -42.35 -28.19 8.64
CA PHE A 479 -43.38 -27.21 8.28
C PHE A 479 -43.15 -25.90 9.03
N PHE A 480 -43.55 -24.80 8.42
CA PHE A 480 -43.46 -23.50 9.02
C PHE A 480 -44.71 -22.63 8.72
N LYS A 481 -45.01 -21.75 9.70
CA LYS A 481 -46.20 -20.87 9.63
C LYS A 481 -45.82 -19.48 10.09
N TYR A 482 -46.25 -18.46 9.37
CA TYR A 482 -46.06 -17.07 9.79
C TYR A 482 -46.94 -16.71 10.97
N ILE A 483 -46.33 -16.17 12.02
CA ILE A 483 -47.03 -15.61 13.17
C ILE A 483 -46.77 -14.11 13.18
N PRO A 484 -47.78 -13.28 12.84
CA PRO A 484 -47.62 -11.84 12.95
C PRO A 484 -47.36 -11.48 14.40
N ALA A 485 -46.31 -10.73 14.65
CA ALA A 485 -46.08 -10.17 16.02
C ALA A 485 -47.33 -9.41 16.45
N LYS A 486 -47.88 -9.75 17.61
CA LYS A 486 -48.99 -8.96 18.21
C LYS A 486 -48.47 -7.51 18.23
N LYS A 487 -49.14 -6.61 17.55
CA LYS A 487 -48.91 -5.18 17.72
C LYS A 487 -49.23 -4.90 19.19
N THR A 488 -48.19 -4.81 20.01
CA THR A 488 -48.35 -4.12 21.29
C THR A 488 -48.59 -2.66 20.95
N THR A 489 -49.84 -2.30 20.85
CA THR A 489 -50.29 -0.93 21.00
C THR A 489 -49.91 -0.49 22.40
N LYS A 490 -48.66 -0.14 22.59
CA LYS A 490 -48.33 0.82 23.61
C LYS A 490 -48.93 2.14 23.14
N GLN A 491 -50.21 2.34 23.45
CA GLN A 491 -50.71 3.68 23.65
C GLN A 491 -49.93 4.24 24.82
N ASN A 492 -48.76 4.79 24.59
CA ASN A 492 -48.27 5.85 25.41
C ASN A 492 -49.24 7.03 25.17
N LYS A 493 -50.33 7.04 25.85
CA LYS A 493 -50.98 8.26 26.29
C LYS A 493 -50.00 8.92 27.28
N ASN A 494 -48.92 9.43 26.76
CA ASN A 494 -48.27 10.54 27.41
C ASN A 494 -49.25 11.71 27.24
N ASN A 495 -50.10 11.90 28.20
CA ASN A 495 -50.64 13.20 28.49
C ASN A 495 -49.44 14.10 28.75
N ILE A 496 -48.94 14.70 27.68
CA ILE A 496 -48.04 15.85 27.75
C ILE A 496 -48.92 16.93 28.29
N ASN A 497 -48.87 17.15 29.60
CA ASN A 497 -49.42 18.33 30.22
C ASN A 497 -48.73 19.51 29.57
N PHE A 498 -49.44 20.22 28.74
CA PHE A 498 -48.98 21.44 28.07
C PHE A 498 -48.64 22.57 29.06
N SER A 499 -48.84 22.34 30.36
CA SER A 499 -48.56 23.32 31.43
C SER A 499 -47.07 23.66 31.57
N ASP A 500 -46.14 22.76 31.23
CA ASP A 500 -44.70 22.93 31.44
C ASP A 500 -43.90 23.18 30.16
N SER A 501 -44.57 23.44 29.03
CA SER A 501 -43.90 23.75 27.78
C SER A 501 -43.42 25.19 27.74
N PRO A 502 -42.16 25.48 27.41
CA PRO A 502 -41.65 26.86 27.23
C PRO A 502 -42.37 27.62 26.10
N PHE A 503 -43.12 26.90 25.25
CA PHE A 503 -43.90 27.49 24.14
C PHE A 503 -45.34 27.81 24.47
N ARG A 504 -45.78 27.70 25.76
CA ARG A 504 -47.13 28.06 26.21
C ARG A 504 -47.54 29.50 25.78
N LYS A 505 -46.61 30.42 25.74
CA LYS A 505 -46.89 31.82 25.35
C LYS A 505 -47.20 31.99 23.87
N LEU A 506 -46.86 31.07 23.01
CA LEU A 506 -47.15 31.15 21.54
C LEU A 506 -48.60 30.75 21.21
N VAL A 507 -49.27 29.97 22.08
CA VAL A 507 -50.69 29.61 21.92
C VAL A 507 -51.63 30.82 22.07
N GLN A 508 -51.16 31.90 22.67
CA GLN A 508 -51.95 33.15 22.86
C GLN A 508 -51.89 34.09 21.67
N PHE A 509 -51.04 33.84 20.69
CA PHE A 509 -50.98 34.61 19.43
C PHE A 509 -51.84 33.90 18.39
N ASN A 510 -53.17 34.20 18.44
CA ASN A 510 -54.08 33.93 17.33
C ASN A 510 -53.65 34.81 16.14
N ILE A 511 -52.92 34.25 15.22
CA ILE A 511 -52.73 34.89 13.91
C ILE A 511 -54.01 34.58 13.12
N LYS A 512 -54.84 35.64 12.95
CA LYS A 512 -55.90 35.68 11.97
C LYS A 512 -55.38 35.60 10.56
#